data_b88804065e2a7eddd5acb894c17673fa
#
_entry.id   b88804065e2a7eddd5acb894c17673fa
#
_cell.length_a   1.000
_cell.length_b   1.000
_cell.length_c   1.000
_cell.angle_alpha   90.00
_cell.angle_beta   90.00
_cell.angle_gamma   90.00
#
_symmetry.space_group_name_H-M   'P 1'
#
loop_
_entity.id
_entity.type
_entity.pdbx_description
1 polymer ?
#
loop_
_entity_poly.entity_id
_entity_poly.type
_entity_poly.pdbx_seq_one_letter_code
_entity_poly.pdbx_strand_id
1 'polypeptide(L)'
;EKGPSSLDTLHFLMDLKERVNCWFVLGNCDYWYDEHNHSMPCRDWYVKDYLLTNANGNGPGLLQQMCDAAGIVVDKDFDIENYYRTLGAMFPREFEFLASMPQVIETDSYIFVHGGLPKGDPGHWDGWDCMKNDDFMGQGRKFDKWVIVGHWPVQLYGGDVCCANPIIDRDSHIISIDGGCVLKDDGQLNALVIPHDGSDDFGLIAYDPFPVRRVKSAQAGGGPSTYIRWGDNQVEILSRGGEFSRVRHVRTGYELDILTKYLYGESGVVRCNDCTDYVLPLEAGDEVSVIETTSRGYLVKHEGVSGWYYGELE
;
A
#
# COMPACT_ATOMS: atom_id res chain seq x y z
N GLU A 1 -6.25 -2.00 -8.28
CA GLU A 1 -5.97 -2.95 -9.32
C GLU A 1 -5.31 -4.25 -8.88
N LYS A 2 -4.95 -4.37 -7.64
CA LYS A 2 -4.40 -5.58 -7.04
C LYS A 2 -5.36 -6.04 -5.97
N GLY A 3 -6.03 -7.14 -6.18
CA GLY A 3 -6.98 -7.65 -5.22
C GLY A 3 -7.97 -8.61 -5.85
N PRO A 4 -8.74 -9.35 -5.05
CA PRO A 4 -9.58 -10.43 -5.53
C PRO A 4 -10.79 -9.96 -6.37
N SER A 5 -11.15 -8.67 -6.31
CA SER A 5 -12.35 -8.10 -6.95
C SER A 5 -12.05 -6.76 -7.63
N SER A 6 -10.96 -6.68 -8.40
CA SER A 6 -10.54 -5.42 -9.05
C SER A 6 -11.58 -4.92 -10.08
N LEU A 7 -12.17 -5.82 -10.86
CA LEU A 7 -13.19 -5.46 -11.86
C LEU A 7 -14.49 -4.96 -11.19
N ASP A 8 -14.94 -5.62 -10.13
CA ASP A 8 -16.10 -5.16 -9.36
C ASP A 8 -15.82 -3.80 -8.69
N THR A 9 -14.59 -3.60 -8.20
CA THR A 9 -14.17 -2.32 -7.63
C THR A 9 -14.20 -1.21 -8.69
N LEU A 10 -13.70 -1.48 -9.90
CA LEU A 10 -13.76 -0.53 -11.01
C LEU A 10 -15.20 -0.15 -11.33
N HIS A 11 -16.10 -1.13 -11.47
CA HIS A 11 -17.52 -0.87 -11.70
C HIS A 11 -18.16 -0.07 -10.58
N PHE A 12 -17.82 -0.37 -9.32
CA PHE A 12 -18.28 0.41 -8.17
C PHE A 12 -17.82 1.87 -8.25
N LEU A 13 -16.57 2.13 -8.64
CA LEU A 13 -16.05 3.50 -8.78
C LEU A 13 -16.71 4.25 -9.94
N MET A 14 -16.99 3.56 -11.05
CA MET A 14 -17.75 4.14 -12.18
C MET A 14 -19.16 4.53 -11.73
N ASP A 15 -19.86 3.64 -11.02
CA ASP A 15 -21.18 3.93 -10.46
C ASP A 15 -21.15 5.06 -9.41
N LEU A 16 -20.07 5.12 -8.62
CA LEU A 16 -19.89 6.19 -7.63
C LEU A 16 -19.76 7.56 -8.31
N LYS A 17 -19.02 7.65 -9.42
CA LYS A 17 -18.88 8.88 -10.22
C LYS A 17 -20.20 9.43 -10.71
N GLU A 18 -21.17 8.54 -11.04
CA GLU A 18 -22.50 8.93 -11.47
C GLU A 18 -23.40 9.46 -10.32
N ARG A 19 -23.11 9.08 -9.09
CA ARG A 19 -23.97 9.36 -7.92
C ARG A 19 -23.51 10.50 -7.05
N VAL A 20 -22.19 10.73 -6.98
CA VAL A 20 -21.61 11.75 -6.11
C VAL A 20 -20.55 12.55 -6.85
N ASN A 21 -20.30 13.76 -6.39
CA ASN A 21 -19.22 14.59 -6.90
C ASN A 21 -17.88 14.06 -6.41
N CYS A 22 -17.21 13.26 -7.23
CA CYS A 22 -15.91 12.68 -6.93
C CYS A 22 -14.97 12.71 -8.14
N TRP A 23 -13.69 12.77 -7.84
CA TRP A 23 -12.62 12.71 -8.83
C TRP A 23 -11.65 11.59 -8.48
N PHE A 24 -11.00 11.06 -9.50
CA PHE A 24 -10.05 9.96 -9.38
C PHE A 24 -8.71 10.41 -9.95
N VAL A 25 -7.63 10.10 -9.25
CA VAL A 25 -6.26 10.33 -9.71
C VAL A 25 -5.69 9.01 -10.21
N LEU A 26 -5.07 9.06 -11.38
CA LEU A 26 -4.46 7.90 -12.01
C LEU A 26 -3.27 7.39 -11.18
N GLY A 27 -3.23 6.09 -10.89
CA GLY A 27 -2.12 5.41 -10.22
C GLY A 27 -1.26 4.61 -11.18
N ASN A 28 -0.07 4.20 -10.73
CA ASN A 28 0.88 3.45 -11.56
C ASN A 28 0.35 2.09 -12.02
N CYS A 29 -0.58 1.48 -11.29
CA CYS A 29 -1.22 0.23 -11.70
C CYS A 29 -2.36 0.44 -12.70
N ASP A 30 -2.82 1.66 -12.92
CA ASP A 30 -3.91 2.01 -13.84
C ASP A 30 -3.40 2.47 -15.21
N TYR A 31 -2.16 2.92 -15.28
CA TYR A 31 -1.61 3.66 -16.42
C TYR A 31 -1.38 2.81 -17.68
N TRP A 32 -1.26 1.49 -17.55
CA TRP A 32 -1.08 0.57 -18.67
C TRP A 32 -2.33 0.42 -19.56
N TYR A 33 -3.50 0.92 -19.12
CA TYR A 33 -4.73 0.91 -19.92
C TYR A 33 -4.73 1.92 -21.06
N ASP A 34 -3.81 2.88 -21.05
CA ASP A 34 -3.64 3.80 -22.16
C ASP A 34 -2.75 3.20 -23.25
N GLU A 35 -3.37 2.78 -24.37
CA GLU A 35 -2.65 2.22 -25.52
C GLU A 35 -1.68 3.22 -26.17
N HIS A 36 -1.90 4.52 -25.99
CA HIS A 36 -1.05 5.60 -26.52
C HIS A 36 0.07 5.99 -25.57
N ASN A 37 0.13 5.38 -24.41
CA ASN A 37 1.14 5.68 -23.41
C ASN A 37 2.47 4.99 -23.72
N HIS A 38 3.30 5.66 -24.47
CA HIS A 38 4.64 5.21 -24.82
C HIS A 38 5.70 5.57 -23.76
N SER A 39 5.31 6.29 -22.70
CA SER A 39 6.25 6.77 -21.69
C SER A 39 6.55 5.74 -20.58
N MET A 40 5.76 4.66 -20.50
CA MET A 40 5.98 3.60 -19.52
C MET A 40 7.19 2.74 -19.87
N PRO A 41 8.31 2.84 -19.12
CA PRO A 41 9.47 2.02 -19.37
C PRO A 41 9.14 0.54 -19.20
N CYS A 42 9.52 -0.30 -20.14
CA CYS A 42 9.33 -1.75 -20.05
C CYS A 42 7.85 -2.21 -19.91
N ARG A 43 6.92 -1.57 -20.59
CA ARG A 43 5.48 -1.87 -20.58
C ARG A 43 5.18 -3.38 -20.71
N ASP A 44 5.80 -4.06 -21.68
CA ASP A 44 5.58 -5.50 -21.90
C ASP A 44 5.98 -6.33 -20.69
N TRP A 45 7.12 -6.01 -20.08
CA TRP A 45 7.55 -6.68 -18.86
C TRP A 45 6.58 -6.39 -17.72
N TYR A 46 6.21 -5.12 -17.50
CA TYR A 46 5.32 -4.73 -16.41
C TYR A 46 3.96 -5.42 -16.52
N VAL A 47 3.38 -5.47 -17.72
CA VAL A 47 2.10 -6.16 -17.94
C VAL A 47 2.24 -7.66 -17.81
N LYS A 48 3.23 -8.28 -18.49
CA LYS A 48 3.38 -9.74 -18.53
C LYS A 48 3.82 -10.33 -17.19
N ASP A 49 4.85 -9.76 -16.59
CA ASP A 49 5.49 -10.36 -15.42
C ASP A 49 4.96 -9.83 -14.08
N TYR A 50 4.35 -8.66 -14.08
CA TYR A 50 3.87 -8.03 -12.85
C TYR A 50 2.35 -8.06 -12.70
N LEU A 51 1.62 -7.57 -13.69
CA LEU A 51 0.15 -7.48 -13.60
C LEU A 51 -0.55 -8.81 -13.91
N LEU A 52 -0.04 -9.57 -14.88
CA LEU A 52 -0.66 -10.84 -15.31
C LEU A 52 -0.30 -12.02 -14.43
N THR A 53 0.95 -12.10 -13.97
CA THR A 53 1.42 -13.26 -13.19
C THR A 53 1.14 -13.16 -11.71
N ASN A 54 0.50 -12.07 -11.26
CA ASN A 54 0.25 -11.83 -9.84
C ASN A 54 1.53 -11.94 -8.99
N ALA A 55 2.62 -11.36 -9.47
CA ALA A 55 3.94 -11.45 -8.83
C ALA A 55 3.95 -11.03 -7.35
N ASN A 56 2.92 -10.31 -6.89
CA ASN A 56 2.78 -9.88 -5.50
C ASN A 56 1.91 -10.79 -4.62
N GLY A 57 1.35 -11.87 -5.14
CA GLY A 57 0.53 -12.80 -4.35
C GLY A 57 -0.87 -12.30 -3.92
N ASN A 58 -1.32 -11.14 -4.41
CA ASN A 58 -2.55 -10.47 -3.94
C ASN A 58 -3.82 -10.82 -4.74
N GLY A 59 -3.79 -11.89 -5.51
CA GLY A 59 -4.89 -12.30 -6.39
C GLY A 59 -4.74 -11.78 -7.83
N PRO A 60 -5.60 -12.18 -8.75
CA PRO A 60 -5.54 -11.76 -10.14
C PRO A 60 -5.80 -10.25 -10.25
N GLY A 61 -4.92 -9.53 -10.95
CA GLY A 61 -5.10 -8.10 -11.22
C GLY A 61 -6.31 -7.83 -12.14
N LEU A 62 -6.63 -6.56 -12.33
CA LEU A 62 -7.78 -6.14 -13.15
C LEU A 62 -7.73 -6.70 -14.56
N LEU A 63 -6.56 -6.66 -15.22
CA LEU A 63 -6.38 -7.20 -16.57
C LEU A 63 -6.72 -8.69 -16.62
N GLN A 64 -6.25 -9.49 -15.67
CA GLN A 64 -6.57 -10.92 -15.62
C GLN A 64 -8.07 -11.13 -15.42
N GLN A 65 -8.72 -10.39 -14.54
CA GLN A 65 -10.17 -10.48 -14.31
C GLN A 65 -10.97 -10.08 -15.55
N MET A 66 -10.54 -9.06 -16.30
CA MET A 66 -11.14 -8.71 -17.59
C MET A 66 -10.98 -9.85 -18.62
N CYS A 67 -9.81 -10.47 -18.69
CA CYS A 67 -9.56 -11.61 -19.56
C CYS A 67 -10.44 -12.80 -19.20
N ASP A 68 -10.54 -13.13 -17.92
CA ASP A 68 -11.39 -14.21 -17.43
C ASP A 68 -12.87 -13.96 -17.77
N ALA A 69 -13.35 -12.73 -17.56
CA ALA A 69 -14.70 -12.32 -17.92
C ALA A 69 -14.97 -12.36 -19.44
N ALA A 70 -13.93 -12.13 -20.24
CA ALA A 70 -13.97 -12.22 -21.72
C ALA A 70 -13.76 -13.62 -22.26
N GLY A 71 -13.43 -14.61 -21.41
CA GLY A 71 -13.08 -15.96 -21.84
C GLY A 71 -11.74 -16.05 -22.57
N ILE A 72 -10.83 -15.09 -22.33
CA ILE A 72 -9.51 -15.01 -22.97
C ILE A 72 -8.48 -15.70 -22.08
N VAL A 73 -7.76 -16.66 -22.67
CA VAL A 73 -6.66 -17.36 -21.99
C VAL A 73 -5.38 -16.52 -22.10
N VAL A 74 -4.79 -16.21 -20.96
CA VAL A 74 -3.51 -15.51 -20.88
C VAL A 74 -2.39 -16.54 -20.80
N ASP A 75 -1.51 -16.56 -21.79
CA ASP A 75 -0.35 -17.45 -21.82
C ASP A 75 0.96 -16.66 -22.05
N LYS A 76 2.07 -17.40 -22.07
CA LYS A 76 3.41 -16.82 -22.27
C LYS A 76 3.64 -16.19 -23.66
N ASP A 77 2.85 -16.55 -24.64
CA ASP A 77 2.97 -16.10 -26.04
C ASP A 77 2.01 -14.94 -26.34
N PHE A 78 1.52 -14.31 -25.32
CA PHE A 78 0.58 -13.25 -25.26
C PHE A 78 1.00 -12.00 -26.07
N ASP A 79 0.18 -11.62 -27.04
CA ASP A 79 0.35 -10.40 -27.83
C ASP A 79 -0.38 -9.23 -27.15
N ILE A 80 0.39 -8.35 -26.49
CA ILE A 80 -0.13 -7.23 -25.71
C ILE A 80 -0.94 -6.24 -26.55
N GLU A 81 -0.55 -5.98 -27.79
CA GLU A 81 -1.26 -5.06 -28.67
C GLU A 81 -2.62 -5.62 -29.09
N ASN A 82 -2.67 -6.91 -29.42
CA ASN A 82 -3.93 -7.59 -29.70
C ASN A 82 -4.87 -7.60 -28.49
N TYR A 83 -4.31 -7.71 -27.32
CA TYR A 83 -5.05 -7.68 -26.06
C TYR A 83 -5.71 -6.33 -25.80
N TYR A 84 -4.96 -5.26 -25.88
CA TYR A 84 -5.50 -3.91 -25.70
C TYR A 84 -6.67 -3.67 -26.64
N ARG A 85 -6.50 -4.04 -27.91
CA ARG A 85 -7.54 -3.92 -28.91
C ARG A 85 -8.78 -4.77 -28.57
N THR A 86 -8.55 -6.01 -28.13
CA THR A 86 -9.66 -6.92 -27.82
C THR A 86 -10.38 -6.52 -26.54
N LEU A 87 -9.65 -6.25 -25.45
CA LEU A 87 -10.24 -5.81 -24.20
C LEU A 87 -10.87 -4.43 -24.33
N GLY A 88 -10.23 -3.49 -25.02
CA GLY A 88 -10.81 -2.17 -25.27
C GLY A 88 -12.11 -2.22 -26.07
N ALA A 89 -12.26 -3.20 -27.00
CA ALA A 89 -13.51 -3.44 -27.70
C ALA A 89 -14.59 -4.09 -26.80
N MET A 90 -14.21 -4.91 -25.84
CA MET A 90 -15.13 -5.60 -24.94
C MET A 90 -15.52 -4.78 -23.72
N PHE A 91 -14.60 -3.94 -23.22
CA PHE A 91 -14.75 -3.07 -22.03
C PHE A 91 -14.56 -1.57 -22.36
N PRO A 92 -15.28 -1.02 -23.36
CA PRO A 92 -15.02 0.35 -23.81
C PRO A 92 -15.29 1.40 -22.73
N ARG A 93 -16.28 1.18 -21.85
CA ARG A 93 -16.62 2.12 -20.76
C ARG A 93 -15.56 2.13 -19.67
N GLU A 94 -15.01 0.97 -19.33
CA GLU A 94 -13.95 0.80 -18.36
C GLU A 94 -12.66 1.47 -18.84
N PHE A 95 -12.29 1.26 -20.09
CA PHE A 95 -11.12 1.92 -20.70
C PHE A 95 -11.31 3.44 -20.80
N GLU A 96 -12.48 3.92 -21.20
CA GLU A 96 -12.78 5.36 -21.22
C GLU A 96 -12.69 5.96 -19.80
N PHE A 97 -13.22 5.27 -18.79
CA PHE A 97 -13.15 5.71 -17.40
C PHE A 97 -11.70 5.83 -16.94
N LEU A 98 -10.88 4.80 -17.16
CA LEU A 98 -9.47 4.80 -16.77
C LEU A 98 -8.68 5.90 -17.52
N ALA A 99 -8.88 6.04 -18.81
CA ALA A 99 -8.25 7.08 -19.62
C ALA A 99 -8.70 8.50 -19.23
N SER A 100 -9.87 8.67 -18.60
CA SER A 100 -10.37 9.96 -18.14
C SER A 100 -9.74 10.46 -16.83
N MET A 101 -8.96 9.62 -16.14
CA MET A 101 -8.37 10.00 -14.86
C MET A 101 -7.15 10.93 -15.07
N PRO A 102 -7.13 12.13 -14.47
CA PRO A 102 -5.95 12.97 -14.49
C PRO A 102 -4.84 12.40 -13.59
N GLN A 103 -3.61 12.75 -13.91
CA GLN A 103 -2.43 12.41 -13.10
C GLN A 103 -2.32 13.28 -11.84
N VAL A 104 -2.80 14.53 -11.94
CA VAL A 104 -2.74 15.52 -10.86
C VAL A 104 -4.08 16.26 -10.81
N ILE A 105 -4.61 16.45 -9.62
CA ILE A 105 -5.75 17.34 -9.35
C ILE A 105 -5.25 18.44 -8.44
N GLU A 106 -5.54 19.68 -8.80
CA GLU A 106 -5.10 20.84 -8.05
C GLU A 106 -6.31 21.73 -7.69
N THR A 107 -6.32 22.21 -6.44
CA THR A 107 -7.23 23.25 -5.93
C THR A 107 -6.43 24.51 -5.57
N ASP A 108 -7.07 25.47 -4.93
CA ASP A 108 -6.35 26.66 -4.46
C ASP A 108 -5.29 26.32 -3.39
N SER A 109 -5.52 25.30 -2.56
CA SER A 109 -4.69 24.98 -1.42
C SER A 109 -4.06 23.58 -1.44
N TYR A 110 -4.52 22.70 -2.32
CA TYR A 110 -4.11 21.29 -2.37
C TYR A 110 -3.70 20.83 -3.76
N ILE A 111 -2.79 19.86 -3.79
CA ILE A 111 -2.41 19.08 -4.97
C ILE A 111 -2.56 17.61 -4.61
N PHE A 112 -3.35 16.88 -5.37
CA PHE A 112 -3.55 15.44 -5.22
C PHE A 112 -2.83 14.73 -6.37
N VAL A 113 -1.94 13.82 -6.04
CA VAL A 113 -1.13 13.07 -7.00
C VAL A 113 -0.81 11.69 -6.42
N HIS A 114 -0.77 10.65 -7.26
CA HIS A 114 -0.60 9.29 -6.74
C HIS A 114 0.76 9.07 -6.05
N GLY A 115 1.88 9.34 -6.72
CA GLY A 115 3.22 9.07 -6.19
C GLY A 115 3.95 10.33 -5.71
N GLY A 116 3.76 11.44 -6.40
CA GLY A 116 4.42 12.70 -6.08
C GLY A 116 4.62 13.59 -7.29
N LEU A 117 5.14 14.78 -7.06
CA LEU A 117 5.42 15.74 -8.12
C LEU A 117 6.85 15.57 -8.63
N PRO A 118 7.10 15.39 -9.94
CA PRO A 118 8.43 15.39 -10.50
C PRO A 118 9.16 16.73 -10.26
N LYS A 119 10.47 16.73 -10.45
CA LYS A 119 11.26 17.97 -10.44
C LYS A 119 11.15 18.68 -11.77
N GLY A 120 11.26 20.01 -11.76
CA GLY A 120 11.29 20.83 -12.97
C GLY A 120 9.91 21.41 -13.35
N ASP A 121 9.79 21.84 -14.59
CA ASP A 121 8.61 22.51 -15.11
C ASP A 121 7.43 21.54 -15.29
N PRO A 122 6.24 21.81 -14.73
CA PRO A 122 5.05 20.97 -14.88
C PRO A 122 4.67 20.67 -16.33
N GLY A 123 4.95 21.59 -17.26
CA GLY A 123 4.69 21.40 -18.70
C GLY A 123 5.56 20.30 -19.36
N HIS A 124 6.55 19.77 -18.64
CA HIS A 124 7.47 18.74 -19.13
C HIS A 124 7.46 17.48 -18.24
N TRP A 125 6.53 17.35 -17.29
CA TRP A 125 6.44 16.16 -16.45
C TRP A 125 5.99 14.95 -17.27
N ASP A 126 6.68 13.83 -17.07
CA ASP A 126 6.18 12.53 -17.48
C ASP A 126 5.12 12.06 -16.48
N GLY A 127 3.99 11.60 -17.00
CA GLY A 127 2.92 11.09 -16.16
C GLY A 127 3.33 9.89 -15.31
N TRP A 128 4.22 9.07 -15.81
CA TRP A 128 4.79 7.96 -15.05
C TRP A 128 5.52 8.45 -13.79
N ASP A 129 6.29 9.53 -13.89
CA ASP A 129 7.01 10.11 -12.76
C ASP A 129 6.09 10.69 -11.68
N CYS A 130 4.86 11.11 -12.05
CA CYS A 130 3.83 11.52 -11.09
C CYS A 130 3.25 10.33 -10.32
N MET A 131 3.23 9.15 -10.94
CA MET A 131 2.62 7.95 -10.38
C MET A 131 3.64 7.04 -9.68
N LYS A 132 4.86 6.92 -10.22
CA LYS A 132 5.93 6.07 -9.68
C LYS A 132 7.05 6.92 -9.10
N ASN A 133 6.77 7.55 -7.98
CA ASN A 133 7.70 8.44 -7.28
C ASN A 133 7.92 7.92 -5.85
N ASP A 134 8.79 6.93 -5.75
CA ASP A 134 9.10 6.26 -4.48
C ASP A 134 9.73 7.25 -3.47
N ASP A 135 9.42 7.06 -2.18
CA ASP A 135 10.00 7.85 -1.08
C ASP A 135 9.87 9.37 -1.27
N PHE A 136 8.70 9.85 -1.70
CA PHE A 136 8.51 11.26 -2.03
C PHE A 136 8.79 12.22 -0.87
N MET A 137 8.34 11.88 0.35
CA MET A 137 8.63 12.70 1.55
C MET A 137 10.12 12.74 1.88
N GLY A 138 10.83 11.62 1.69
CA GLY A 138 12.27 11.52 1.94
C GLY A 138 13.14 12.38 1.00
N GLN A 139 12.56 12.95 -0.07
CA GLN A 139 13.28 13.84 -1.00
C GLN A 139 13.56 15.24 -0.43
N GLY A 140 13.03 15.59 0.75
CA GLY A 140 13.30 16.86 1.42
C GLY A 140 12.77 18.10 0.70
N ARG A 141 11.73 17.96 -0.11
CA ARG A 141 11.08 19.05 -0.85
C ARG A 141 10.06 19.76 0.03
N LYS A 142 9.81 21.03 -0.29
CA LYS A 142 8.79 21.85 0.38
C LYS A 142 7.90 22.52 -0.66
N PHE A 143 6.62 22.71 -0.30
CA PHE A 143 5.61 23.25 -1.19
C PHE A 143 4.81 24.36 -0.53
N ASP A 144 4.26 25.27 -1.35
CA ASP A 144 3.37 26.32 -0.86
C ASP A 144 1.95 25.78 -0.61
N LYS A 145 1.51 24.79 -1.41
CA LYS A 145 0.26 24.05 -1.25
C LYS A 145 0.52 22.70 -0.59
N TRP A 146 -0.50 22.14 0.04
CA TRP A 146 -0.46 20.77 0.52
C TRP A 146 -0.40 19.78 -0.64
N VAL A 147 0.62 18.92 -0.67
CA VAL A 147 0.74 17.83 -1.64
C VAL A 147 0.35 16.52 -0.97
N ILE A 148 -0.76 15.94 -1.42
CA ILE A 148 -1.31 14.70 -0.88
C ILE A 148 -0.95 13.56 -1.80
N VAL A 149 -0.22 12.55 -1.25
CA VAL A 149 0.34 11.43 -1.99
C VAL A 149 -0.05 10.08 -1.38
N GLY A 150 -0.05 9.05 -2.22
CA GLY A 150 -0.12 7.63 -1.86
C GLY A 150 1.13 6.89 -2.34
N HIS A 151 0.94 5.72 -2.97
CA HIS A 151 1.95 4.90 -3.66
C HIS A 151 3.04 4.29 -2.77
N TRP A 152 3.64 5.08 -1.89
CA TRP A 152 4.67 4.64 -0.96
C TRP A 152 4.05 4.45 0.42
N PRO A 153 3.87 3.20 0.89
CA PRO A 153 3.28 2.95 2.20
C PRO A 153 3.94 3.74 3.31
N VAL A 154 3.14 4.39 4.16
CA VAL A 154 3.64 5.26 5.24
C VAL A 154 4.60 4.54 6.17
N GLN A 155 4.43 3.23 6.36
CA GLN A 155 5.30 2.39 7.16
C GLN A 155 6.75 2.35 6.61
N LEU A 156 6.97 2.68 5.34
CA LEU A 156 8.30 2.65 4.70
C LEU A 156 9.12 3.91 4.94
N TYR A 157 8.51 5.03 5.39
CA TYR A 157 9.27 6.26 5.66
C TYR A 157 10.15 6.20 6.90
N GLY A 158 10.03 5.19 7.72
CA GLY A 158 10.93 4.97 8.84
C GLY A 158 10.22 4.84 10.19
N GLY A 159 11.03 4.80 11.25
CA GLY A 159 10.56 4.61 12.63
C GLY A 159 10.74 3.18 13.11
N ASP A 160 10.72 3.01 14.45
CA ASP A 160 10.86 1.73 15.13
C ASP A 160 9.49 1.12 15.49
N VAL A 161 8.41 1.85 15.21
CA VAL A 161 7.03 1.44 15.44
C VAL A 161 6.29 1.44 14.11
N CYS A 162 5.61 0.35 13.80
CA CYS A 162 4.78 0.23 12.61
C CYS A 162 3.47 0.99 12.81
N CYS A 163 3.29 2.06 12.04
CA CYS A 163 2.05 2.85 12.04
C CYS A 163 1.56 3.03 10.60
N ALA A 164 0.31 2.68 10.35
CA ALA A 164 -0.32 2.78 9.04
C ALA A 164 -1.15 4.07 8.85
N ASN A 165 -1.18 4.96 9.84
CA ASN A 165 -1.87 6.25 9.73
C ASN A 165 -1.12 7.21 8.82
N PRO A 166 -1.81 8.15 8.16
CA PRO A 166 -1.19 9.19 7.36
C PRO A 166 -0.09 9.95 8.10
N ILE A 167 0.96 10.29 7.38
CA ILE A 167 2.01 11.18 7.85
C ILE A 167 1.69 12.58 7.34
N ILE A 168 1.54 13.53 8.26
CA ILE A 168 1.27 14.94 7.97
C ILE A 168 2.52 15.75 8.31
N ASP A 169 3.30 16.13 7.31
CA ASP A 169 4.47 16.99 7.48
C ASP A 169 4.10 18.46 7.20
N ARG A 170 3.91 19.20 8.26
CA ARG A 170 3.51 20.62 8.22
C ARG A 170 4.64 21.54 7.76
N ASP A 171 5.90 21.11 7.89
CA ASP A 171 7.05 21.92 7.49
C ASP A 171 7.30 21.87 5.98
N SER A 172 6.97 20.75 5.36
CA SER A 172 7.10 20.53 3.92
C SER A 172 5.80 20.71 3.15
N HIS A 173 4.65 20.78 3.84
CA HIS A 173 3.30 20.70 3.28
C HIS A 173 3.09 19.43 2.44
N ILE A 174 3.50 18.26 2.97
CA ILE A 174 3.27 16.96 2.35
C ILE A 174 2.43 16.09 3.28
N ILE A 175 1.42 15.44 2.72
CA ILE A 175 0.64 14.40 3.41
C ILE A 175 0.76 13.11 2.63
N SER A 176 1.30 12.06 3.26
CA SER A 176 1.29 10.70 2.70
C SER A 176 0.19 9.88 3.36
N ILE A 177 -0.74 9.33 2.57
CA ILE A 177 -1.93 8.65 3.07
C ILE A 177 -1.97 7.14 2.81
N ASP A 178 -0.96 6.57 2.14
CA ASP A 178 -0.95 5.15 1.80
C ASP A 178 -0.73 4.29 3.04
N GLY A 179 -1.79 3.72 3.58
CA GLY A 179 -1.75 2.82 4.74
C GLY A 179 -1.27 1.40 4.42
N GLY A 180 -0.78 1.13 3.21
CA GLY A 180 -0.30 -0.19 2.79
C GLY A 180 -1.42 -1.20 2.52
N CYS A 181 -2.67 -0.74 2.29
CA CYS A 181 -3.79 -1.62 1.98
C CYS A 181 -3.44 -2.57 0.84
N VAL A 182 -3.69 -3.89 1.02
CA VAL A 182 -3.37 -4.99 0.12
C VAL A 182 -1.86 -5.27 -0.04
N LEU A 183 -0.99 -4.29 0.18
CA LEU A 183 0.46 -4.45 0.02
C LEU A 183 1.16 -4.95 1.30
N LYS A 184 0.63 -4.58 2.46
CA LYS A 184 1.17 -4.95 3.78
C LYS A 184 0.24 -5.92 4.48
N ASP A 185 0.80 -6.92 5.18
CA ASP A 185 0.03 -7.91 5.94
C ASP A 185 -0.83 -7.25 7.02
N ASP A 186 -0.41 -6.09 7.53
CA ASP A 186 -1.10 -5.27 8.52
C ASP A 186 -1.62 -3.94 7.95
N GLY A 187 -1.74 -3.82 6.63
CA GLY A 187 -2.19 -2.60 5.96
C GLY A 187 -3.59 -2.15 6.34
N GLN A 188 -3.91 -0.90 6.02
CA GLN A 188 -5.24 -0.32 6.15
C GLN A 188 -5.53 0.66 5.00
N LEU A 189 -6.80 0.87 4.72
CA LEU A 189 -7.26 1.92 3.81
C LEU A 189 -7.49 3.21 4.61
N ASN A 190 -6.80 4.28 4.23
CA ASN A 190 -6.95 5.59 4.85
C ASN A 190 -7.84 6.52 4.02
N ALA A 191 -8.65 7.32 4.69
CA ALA A 191 -9.36 8.45 4.13
C ALA A 191 -9.04 9.71 4.95
N LEU A 192 -8.38 10.66 4.30
CA LEU A 192 -8.13 11.98 4.88
C LEU A 192 -9.38 12.85 4.73
N VAL A 193 -9.86 13.41 5.82
CA VAL A 193 -11.00 14.34 5.82
C VAL A 193 -10.48 15.77 5.86
N ILE A 194 -10.79 16.54 4.82
CA ILE A 194 -10.45 17.96 4.68
C ILE A 194 -11.75 18.74 4.79
N PRO A 195 -11.99 19.52 5.84
CA PRO A 195 -13.27 20.21 6.07
C PRO A 195 -13.66 21.20 4.96
N HIS A 196 -12.69 21.89 4.41
CA HIS A 196 -12.85 22.83 3.28
C HIS A 196 -11.49 23.11 2.64
N ASP A 197 -11.50 23.67 1.43
CA ASP A 197 -10.25 24.13 0.79
C ASP A 197 -9.57 25.21 1.65
N GLY A 198 -8.27 25.06 1.89
CA GLY A 198 -7.47 25.92 2.78
C GLY A 198 -7.48 25.52 4.26
N SER A 199 -8.09 24.41 4.64
CA SER A 199 -8.06 23.91 6.02
C SER A 199 -6.72 23.27 6.36
N ASP A 200 -6.19 23.57 7.55
CA ASP A 200 -5.05 22.86 8.15
C ASP A 200 -5.48 21.82 9.20
N ASP A 201 -6.78 21.67 9.40
CA ASP A 201 -7.38 20.68 10.30
C ASP A 201 -7.77 19.45 9.51
N PHE A 202 -7.09 18.34 9.75
CA PHE A 202 -7.28 17.08 9.03
C PHE A 202 -7.84 16.01 9.93
N GLY A 203 -8.96 15.42 9.52
CA GLY A 203 -9.52 14.23 10.14
C GLY A 203 -9.02 12.97 9.43
N LEU A 204 -9.08 11.83 10.12
CA LEU A 204 -8.74 10.53 9.59
C LEU A 204 -9.89 9.55 9.81
N ILE A 205 -10.22 8.81 8.77
CA ILE A 205 -11.04 7.59 8.84
C ILE A 205 -10.20 6.46 8.25
N ALA A 206 -10.08 5.36 9.00
CA ALA A 206 -9.33 4.19 8.56
C ALA A 206 -10.21 2.95 8.56
N TYR A 207 -9.91 2.02 7.66
CA TYR A 207 -10.55 0.72 7.58
C TYR A 207 -9.51 -0.37 7.35
N ASP A 208 -9.62 -1.45 8.08
CA ASP A 208 -8.95 -2.71 7.80
C ASP A 208 -9.96 -3.88 7.90
N PRO A 209 -9.69 -5.02 7.24
CA PRO A 209 -10.61 -6.15 7.20
C PRO A 209 -10.45 -7.11 8.39
N PHE A 210 -9.62 -6.78 9.39
CA PHE A 210 -9.28 -7.70 10.47
C PHE A 210 -10.41 -7.84 11.49
N PRO A 211 -10.55 -9.01 12.12
CA PRO A 211 -11.51 -9.20 13.20
C PRO A 211 -11.22 -8.26 14.38
N VAL A 212 -12.22 -7.50 14.79
CA VAL A 212 -12.12 -6.63 15.98
C VAL A 212 -12.40 -7.45 17.24
N ARG A 213 -11.57 -7.25 18.26
CA ARG A 213 -11.69 -7.86 19.59
C ARG A 213 -11.45 -6.81 20.65
N ARG A 214 -11.88 -7.12 21.87
CA ARG A 214 -11.71 -6.25 23.02
C ARG A 214 -10.66 -6.79 23.97
N VAL A 215 -9.78 -5.91 24.44
CA VAL A 215 -8.72 -6.21 25.40
C VAL A 215 -9.31 -6.46 26.79
N LYS A 216 -9.02 -7.61 27.42
CA LYS A 216 -9.50 -7.93 28.77
C LYS A 216 -8.63 -7.33 29.86
N SER A 217 -7.33 -7.28 29.65
CA SER A 217 -6.38 -6.80 30.66
C SER A 217 -5.38 -5.82 30.04
N ALA A 218 -5.10 -4.74 30.77
CA ALA A 218 -4.12 -3.75 30.33
C ALA A 218 -2.75 -4.37 30.13
N GLN A 219 -2.00 -3.87 29.16
CA GLN A 219 -0.62 -4.22 28.89
C GLN A 219 0.21 -2.94 28.80
N ALA A 220 1.26 -2.85 29.62
CA ALA A 220 2.23 -1.78 29.47
C ALA A 220 3.08 -1.98 28.21
N GLY A 221 3.52 -0.89 27.59
CA GLY A 221 4.48 -0.96 26.49
C GLY A 221 5.77 -1.66 26.88
N GLY A 222 6.37 -2.34 25.92
CA GLY A 222 7.66 -3.04 26.10
C GLY A 222 8.87 -2.09 26.02
N GLY A 223 10.06 -2.66 26.17
CA GLY A 223 11.35 -1.98 26.04
C GLY A 223 11.69 -1.56 24.59
N PRO A 224 12.99 -1.51 24.25
CA PRO A 224 13.41 -1.25 22.88
C PRO A 224 12.78 -2.25 21.90
N SER A 225 12.33 -1.75 20.77
CA SER A 225 11.75 -2.53 19.69
C SER A 225 12.34 -2.13 18.35
N THR A 226 12.08 -2.93 17.32
CA THR A 226 12.43 -2.60 15.94
C THR A 226 11.27 -2.92 15.01
N TYR A 227 11.22 -2.20 13.91
CA TYR A 227 10.36 -2.52 12.78
C TYR A 227 11.25 -2.84 11.57
N ILE A 228 11.25 -4.11 11.17
CA ILE A 228 11.90 -4.57 9.94
C ILE A 228 10.88 -4.38 8.81
N ARG A 229 11.30 -3.74 7.72
CA ARG A 229 10.43 -3.37 6.59
C ARG A 229 11.09 -3.62 5.24
N TRP A 230 10.28 -3.70 4.22
CA TRP A 230 10.74 -3.83 2.84
C TRP A 230 11.84 -2.81 2.51
N GLY A 231 12.86 -3.25 1.78
CA GLY A 231 14.05 -2.45 1.47
C GLY A 231 15.14 -2.53 2.53
N ASP A 232 14.82 -2.94 3.77
CA ASP A 232 15.76 -3.13 4.88
C ASP A 232 15.37 -4.37 5.70
N ASN A 233 15.22 -5.50 5.04
CA ASN A 233 14.63 -6.70 5.61
C ASN A 233 15.53 -7.95 5.53
N GLN A 234 16.83 -7.74 5.35
CA GLN A 234 17.80 -8.84 5.39
C GLN A 234 18.06 -9.26 6.83
N VAL A 235 17.99 -10.57 7.09
CA VAL A 235 18.17 -11.14 8.42
C VAL A 235 19.13 -12.34 8.39
N GLU A 236 19.81 -12.56 9.52
CA GLU A 236 20.58 -13.78 9.81
C GLU A 236 19.74 -14.66 10.74
N ILE A 237 19.53 -15.93 10.40
CA ILE A 237 18.82 -16.87 11.27
C ILE A 237 19.78 -17.37 12.34
N LEU A 238 19.53 -17.01 13.59
CA LEU A 238 20.29 -17.50 14.75
C LEU A 238 19.76 -18.85 15.23
N SER A 239 18.44 -19.03 15.22
CA SER A 239 17.78 -20.28 15.56
C SER A 239 16.46 -20.41 14.83
N ARG A 240 16.25 -21.51 14.15
CA ARG A 240 14.99 -21.78 13.42
C ARG A 240 14.06 -22.63 14.27
N GLY A 241 12.85 -22.12 14.55
CA GLY A 241 11.78 -22.86 15.22
C GLY A 241 10.60 -23.18 14.29
N GLY A 242 9.60 -23.85 14.83
CA GLY A 242 8.37 -24.19 14.07
C GLY A 242 7.51 -22.96 13.79
N GLU A 243 7.07 -22.27 14.82
CA GLU A 243 6.21 -21.08 14.71
C GLU A 243 7.04 -19.79 14.72
N PHE A 244 8.03 -19.68 15.61
CA PHE A 244 8.94 -18.53 15.72
C PHE A 244 10.38 -18.93 15.46
N SER A 245 11.14 -18.03 14.84
CA SER A 245 12.57 -18.13 14.63
C SER A 245 13.26 -16.91 15.23
N ARG A 246 14.40 -17.12 15.91
CA ARG A 246 15.28 -16.05 16.38
C ARG A 246 16.14 -15.58 15.23
N VAL A 247 16.11 -14.29 14.95
CA VAL A 247 16.89 -13.69 13.87
C VAL A 247 17.65 -12.46 14.35
N ARG A 248 18.69 -12.10 13.60
CA ARG A 248 19.41 -10.83 13.74
C ARG A 248 19.18 -10.00 12.48
N HIS A 249 18.66 -8.79 12.63
CA HIS A 249 18.55 -7.84 11.54
C HIS A 249 19.95 -7.39 11.09
N VAL A 250 20.30 -7.60 9.84
CA VAL A 250 21.69 -7.46 9.36
C VAL A 250 22.22 -6.03 9.51
N ARG A 251 21.42 -5.03 9.15
CA ARG A 251 21.85 -3.64 9.21
C ARG A 251 22.08 -3.12 10.63
N THR A 252 21.17 -3.42 11.55
CA THR A 252 21.21 -2.85 12.90
C THR A 252 21.88 -3.74 13.92
N GLY A 253 22.02 -5.05 13.65
CA GLY A 253 22.45 -6.05 14.61
C GLY A 253 21.41 -6.41 15.67
N TYR A 254 20.20 -5.83 15.60
CA TYR A 254 19.12 -6.09 16.56
C TYR A 254 18.60 -7.53 16.43
N GLU A 255 18.40 -8.18 17.56
CA GLU A 255 17.92 -9.57 17.61
C GLU A 255 16.48 -9.63 18.10
N LEU A 256 15.64 -10.33 17.34
CA LEU A 256 14.22 -10.48 17.66
C LEU A 256 13.71 -11.87 17.26
N ASP A 257 12.57 -12.25 17.80
CA ASP A 257 11.81 -13.41 17.36
C ASP A 257 10.77 -12.97 16.34
N ILE A 258 10.75 -13.63 15.19
CA ILE A 258 9.76 -13.39 14.14
C ILE A 258 9.01 -14.68 13.82
N LEU A 259 7.84 -14.57 13.21
CA LEU A 259 7.13 -15.73 12.70
C LEU A 259 7.97 -16.42 11.61
N THR A 260 8.18 -17.72 11.77
CA THR A 260 9.00 -18.51 10.83
C THR A 260 8.48 -18.45 9.40
N LYS A 261 7.15 -18.32 9.24
CA LYS A 261 6.51 -18.16 7.93
C LYS A 261 6.88 -16.87 7.20
N TYR A 262 7.40 -15.85 7.91
CA TYR A 262 7.86 -14.61 7.31
C TYR A 262 9.23 -14.72 6.63
N LEU A 263 9.98 -15.80 6.92
CA LEU A 263 11.30 -16.00 6.35
C LEU A 263 11.22 -16.47 4.90
N TYR A 264 11.92 -15.79 4.01
CA TYR A 264 12.09 -16.16 2.62
C TYR A 264 13.49 -15.83 2.10
N GLY A 265 13.82 -16.28 0.91
CA GLY A 265 15.08 -15.96 0.25
C GLY A 265 15.68 -17.15 -0.48
N GLU A 266 16.51 -16.83 -1.45
CA GLU A 266 17.26 -17.78 -2.28
C GLU A 266 18.75 -17.44 -2.26
N SER A 267 19.59 -18.42 -2.66
CA SER A 267 21.01 -18.19 -2.91
C SER A 267 21.83 -17.65 -1.72
N GLY A 268 21.44 -18.03 -0.48
CA GLY A 268 22.21 -17.67 0.73
C GLY A 268 21.89 -16.30 1.34
N VAL A 269 20.99 -15.53 0.75
CA VAL A 269 20.49 -14.29 1.32
C VAL A 269 19.10 -14.53 1.90
N VAL A 270 18.98 -14.43 3.24
CA VAL A 270 17.69 -14.57 3.93
C VAL A 270 17.08 -13.20 4.18
N ARG A 271 15.79 -13.10 3.92
CA ARG A 271 14.96 -11.93 4.19
C ARG A 271 13.72 -12.32 4.97
N CYS A 272 13.02 -11.35 5.50
CA CYS A 272 11.70 -11.56 6.07
C CYS A 272 10.67 -10.56 5.55
N ASN A 273 9.40 -10.93 5.66
CA ASN A 273 8.30 -9.96 5.53
C ASN A 273 8.42 -8.88 6.60
N ASP A 274 7.70 -7.78 6.40
CA ASP A 274 7.64 -6.71 7.39
C ASP A 274 7.18 -7.27 8.74
N CYS A 275 7.88 -6.92 9.80
CA CYS A 275 7.60 -7.44 11.13
C CYS A 275 8.17 -6.56 12.24
N THR A 276 7.58 -6.67 13.41
CA THR A 276 7.98 -5.92 14.60
C THR A 276 7.93 -6.80 15.84
N ASP A 277 8.73 -6.47 16.85
CA ASP A 277 8.63 -6.98 18.22
C ASP A 277 8.06 -5.94 19.20
N TYR A 278 7.47 -4.86 18.67
CA TYR A 278 6.87 -3.80 19.49
C TYR A 278 5.75 -4.36 20.36
N VAL A 279 5.88 -4.19 21.68
CA VAL A 279 4.84 -4.54 22.67
C VAL A 279 3.90 -3.35 22.78
N LEU A 280 2.69 -3.51 22.27
CA LEU A 280 1.72 -2.42 22.16
C LEU A 280 1.11 -2.09 23.52
N PRO A 281 1.21 -0.86 24.03
CA PRO A 281 0.52 -0.46 25.26
C PRO A 281 -0.99 -0.43 24.99
N LEU A 282 -1.77 -1.09 25.85
CA LEU A 282 -3.23 -1.19 25.72
C LEU A 282 -3.89 -1.15 27.10
N GLU A 283 -5.06 -0.55 27.16
CA GLU A 283 -5.91 -0.53 28.35
C GLU A 283 -7.02 -1.61 28.25
N ALA A 284 -7.52 -2.03 29.39
CA ALA A 284 -8.67 -2.93 29.40
C ALA A 284 -9.90 -2.25 28.78
N GLY A 285 -10.51 -2.91 27.82
CA GLY A 285 -11.66 -2.38 27.08
C GLY A 285 -11.31 -1.78 25.72
N ASP A 286 -10.02 -1.58 25.39
CA ASP A 286 -9.61 -1.15 24.06
C ASP A 286 -10.06 -2.13 22.99
N GLU A 287 -10.48 -1.60 21.85
CA GLU A 287 -10.77 -2.39 20.65
C GLU A 287 -9.53 -2.49 19.79
N VAL A 288 -9.18 -3.70 19.37
CA VAL A 288 -8.03 -3.98 18.52
C VAL A 288 -8.44 -4.82 17.32
N SER A 289 -7.84 -4.54 16.18
CA SER A 289 -7.91 -5.39 14.99
C SER A 289 -6.89 -6.52 15.12
N VAL A 290 -7.32 -7.78 15.06
CA VAL A 290 -6.43 -8.95 15.22
C VAL A 290 -5.86 -9.36 13.88
N ILE A 291 -4.57 -9.09 13.66
CA ILE A 291 -3.85 -9.41 12.43
C ILE A 291 -3.43 -10.88 12.43
N GLU A 292 -2.87 -11.36 13.54
CA GLU A 292 -2.34 -12.73 13.66
C GLU A 292 -2.59 -13.28 15.07
N THR A 293 -2.96 -14.56 15.16
CA THR A 293 -3.09 -15.30 16.41
C THR A 293 -2.00 -16.37 16.49
N THR A 294 -1.25 -16.38 17.58
CA THR A 294 -0.09 -17.29 17.77
C THR A 294 -0.14 -18.00 19.12
N SER A 295 0.76 -18.96 19.32
CA SER A 295 0.91 -19.64 20.62
C SER A 295 1.42 -18.70 21.74
N ARG A 296 2.00 -17.53 21.39
CA ARG A 296 2.58 -16.59 22.37
C ARG A 296 1.66 -15.39 22.65
N GLY A 297 0.67 -15.12 21.82
CA GLY A 297 -0.20 -13.96 21.89
C GLY A 297 -0.70 -13.54 20.53
N TYR A 298 -1.03 -12.27 20.38
CA TYR A 298 -1.66 -11.71 19.20
C TYR A 298 -0.82 -10.59 18.64
N LEU A 299 -0.63 -10.58 17.31
CA LEU A 299 -0.24 -9.38 16.61
C LEU A 299 -1.54 -8.60 16.34
N VAL A 300 -1.63 -7.41 16.87
CA VAL A 300 -2.84 -6.58 16.79
C VAL A 300 -2.52 -5.19 16.28
N LYS A 301 -3.57 -4.48 15.83
CA LYS A 301 -3.51 -3.06 15.50
C LYS A 301 -4.48 -2.30 16.38
N HIS A 302 -4.02 -1.19 16.94
CA HIS A 302 -4.83 -0.23 17.69
C HIS A 302 -4.52 1.17 17.21
N GLU A 303 -5.54 1.92 16.80
CA GLU A 303 -5.38 3.29 16.27
C GLU A 303 -4.29 3.42 15.17
N GLY A 304 -4.23 2.42 14.27
CA GLY A 304 -3.27 2.38 13.17
C GLY A 304 -1.87 1.88 13.53
N VAL A 305 -1.57 1.63 14.79
CA VAL A 305 -0.28 1.11 15.27
C VAL A 305 -0.35 -0.39 15.44
N SER A 306 0.57 -1.13 14.80
CA SER A 306 0.70 -2.58 14.91
C SER A 306 1.71 -2.96 15.99
N GLY A 307 1.37 -3.98 16.78
CA GLY A 307 2.24 -4.51 17.81
C GLY A 307 1.69 -5.77 18.49
N TRP A 308 2.49 -6.33 19.40
CA TRP A 308 2.15 -7.55 20.10
C TRP A 308 1.34 -7.28 21.36
N TYR A 309 0.31 -8.10 21.57
CA TYR A 309 -0.47 -8.19 22.79
C TYR A 309 -0.42 -9.63 23.33
N TYR A 310 -0.07 -9.77 24.61
CA TYR A 310 0.16 -11.06 25.27
C TYR A 310 -0.93 -11.42 26.28
N GLY A 311 -1.93 -10.57 26.46
CA GLY A 311 -3.07 -10.82 27.34
C GLY A 311 -4.19 -11.60 26.64
N GLU A 312 -5.39 -11.57 27.24
CA GLU A 312 -6.58 -12.22 26.73
C GLU A 312 -7.47 -11.21 25.97
N LEU A 313 -8.06 -11.68 24.88
CA LEU A 313 -9.08 -10.97 24.09
C LEU A 313 -10.48 -11.59 24.31
N GLU A 314 -11.54 -10.78 24.19
CA GLU A 314 -12.93 -11.22 24.21
C GLU A 314 -13.65 -10.92 22.88
#